data_7b1fa7614e46f6fcd2a4f4ca8d0ae583
#
_entry.id   7b1fa7614e46f6fcd2a4f4ca8d0ae583
#
_cell.length_a   1.000
_cell.length_b   1.000
_cell.length_c   1.000
_cell.angle_alpha   90.00
_cell.angle_beta   90.00
_cell.angle_gamma   90.00
#
_symmetry.space_group_name_H-M   'P 1'
#
loop_
_entity.id
_entity.type
_entity.pdbx_description
1 polymer ?
#
loop_
_entity_poly.entity_id
_entity_poly.type
_entity_poly.pdbx_seq_one_letter_code
_entity_poly.pdbx_strand_id
1 'polypeptide(L)'
;MSNFSNFSNQPHRYSLEKGSKKHICPECGKKRFVRFIDTTTGDYLPEQYGRCDRESKCSYHLNPYLDGYAKMIWEQEQKVTGVTKVTVPKQKYFRTQPKPQPQPEPVFFHFETFKQTLQPERYEKNTFIQNLFYRVQFPFEVDEVTKVIQLYRLGTVANGYRAGANTFPFIDIKGNIRAVQVKQFDEQNHTTGTDFLHSIIEKHHTRNNKPLPEWLEAYAKQDKRISCLFGEHLLSKYHSNPVALVEAPKTAVYGTLYFGLPETPESLIWLAVYNKSSFSFD
;
A
#
# COMPACT_ATOMS: atom_id res chain seq x y z
N MET A 1 -18.86 -19.81 20.55
CA MET A 1 -18.47 -20.16 19.17
C MET A 1 -19.53 -19.61 18.24
N SER A 2 -19.36 -18.40 17.76
CA SER A 2 -20.31 -17.69 16.92
C SER A 2 -19.70 -17.50 15.54
N ASN A 3 -20.35 -18.14 14.56
CA ASN A 3 -20.00 -18.13 13.15
C ASN A 3 -20.09 -16.72 12.55
N PHE A 4 -18.96 -16.13 12.24
CA PHE A 4 -18.84 -15.03 11.30
C PHE A 4 -18.25 -15.58 9.99
N SER A 5 -19.12 -15.99 9.10
CA SER A 5 -18.73 -16.28 7.72
C SER A 5 -19.83 -15.87 6.75
N ASN A 6 -19.44 -15.17 5.71
CA ASN A 6 -20.16 -14.84 4.47
C ASN A 6 -20.98 -13.55 4.44
N PHE A 7 -20.30 -12.40 4.32
CA PHE A 7 -20.84 -11.30 3.53
C PHE A 7 -20.12 -11.26 2.18
N SER A 8 -20.78 -11.91 1.21
CA SER A 8 -20.40 -11.93 -0.20
C SER A 8 -20.56 -10.55 -0.85
N ASN A 9 -19.64 -10.18 -1.70
CA ASN A 9 -19.52 -9.21 -2.78
C ASN A 9 -20.83 -8.56 -3.33
N GLN A 10 -21.66 -7.96 -2.48
CA GLN A 10 -22.65 -6.98 -2.93
C GLN A 10 -22.08 -5.58 -2.61
N PRO A 11 -22.16 -4.62 -3.55
CA PRO A 11 -21.75 -3.26 -3.28
C PRO A 11 -22.53 -2.75 -2.07
N HIS A 12 -21.81 -2.28 -1.05
CA HIS A 12 -22.43 -1.71 0.14
C HIS A 12 -23.38 -0.58 -0.27
N ARG A 13 -24.63 -0.64 0.18
CA ARG A 13 -25.64 0.39 -0.10
C ARG A 13 -25.16 1.78 0.27
N TYR A 14 -24.45 1.90 1.39
CA TYR A 14 -23.90 3.16 1.85
C TYR A 14 -22.39 3.18 1.65
N SER A 15 -21.88 4.21 0.96
CA SER A 15 -20.45 4.41 0.72
C SER A 15 -20.05 5.87 0.93
N LEU A 16 -18.78 6.11 1.22
CA LEU A 16 -18.25 7.48 1.24
C LEU A 16 -18.33 8.10 -0.16
N GLU A 17 -18.74 9.37 -0.22
CA GLU A 17 -18.80 10.16 -1.45
C GLU A 17 -17.45 10.13 -2.17
N LYS A 18 -17.45 9.77 -3.46
CA LYS A 18 -16.26 9.76 -4.29
C LYS A 18 -15.96 11.18 -4.79
N GLY A 19 -14.67 11.52 -4.85
CA GLY A 19 -14.21 12.79 -5.40
C GLY A 19 -13.56 13.72 -4.36
N SER A 20 -13.35 14.97 -4.74
CA SER A 20 -12.61 15.97 -3.94
C SER A 20 -13.50 16.85 -3.06
N LYS A 21 -14.83 16.70 -3.13
CA LYS A 21 -15.77 17.52 -2.37
C LYS A 21 -15.63 17.23 -0.88
N LYS A 22 -15.54 18.30 -0.08
CA LYS A 22 -15.41 18.21 1.38
C LYS A 22 -16.49 19.03 2.08
N HIS A 23 -16.99 18.48 3.17
CA HIS A 23 -17.99 19.08 4.04
C HIS A 23 -17.36 19.53 5.36
N ILE A 24 -18.13 20.24 6.19
CA ILE A 24 -17.70 20.63 7.52
C ILE A 24 -17.82 19.42 8.44
N CYS A 25 -16.73 19.10 9.15
CA CYS A 25 -16.73 18.01 10.11
C CYS A 25 -17.54 18.40 11.33
N PRO A 26 -18.51 17.58 11.78
CA PRO A 26 -19.33 17.87 12.95
C PRO A 26 -18.53 17.95 14.26
N GLU A 27 -17.40 17.26 14.34
CA GLU A 27 -16.55 17.24 15.54
C GLU A 27 -15.56 18.41 15.57
N CYS A 28 -14.77 18.64 14.52
CA CYS A 28 -13.70 19.65 14.56
C CYS A 28 -14.01 20.94 13.80
N GLY A 29 -15.18 21.09 13.18
CA GLY A 29 -15.62 22.29 12.45
C GLY A 29 -14.81 22.62 11.20
N LYS A 30 -13.87 21.76 10.77
CA LYS A 30 -13.04 22.03 9.59
C LYS A 30 -13.65 21.42 8.33
N LYS A 31 -13.48 22.08 7.18
CA LYS A 31 -13.95 21.59 5.88
C LYS A 31 -13.04 20.47 5.33
N ARG A 32 -13.10 19.30 6.02
CA ARG A 32 -12.28 18.10 5.76
C ARG A 32 -13.08 16.80 5.92
N PHE A 33 -14.40 16.88 5.82
CA PHE A 33 -15.30 15.76 6.07
C PHE A 33 -15.85 15.20 4.78
N VAL A 34 -15.80 13.88 4.62
CA VAL A 34 -16.40 13.12 3.52
C VAL A 34 -17.65 12.44 4.05
N ARG A 35 -18.81 12.73 3.45
CA ARG A 35 -20.11 12.18 3.88
C ARG A 35 -20.38 10.82 3.26
N PHE A 36 -21.20 10.01 3.92
CA PHE A 36 -21.79 8.83 3.31
C PHE A 36 -22.96 9.20 2.40
N ILE A 37 -23.08 8.46 1.30
CA ILE A 37 -24.20 8.51 0.35
C ILE A 37 -24.87 7.13 0.26
N ASP A 38 -26.17 7.12 0.02
CA ASP A 38 -26.89 5.93 -0.43
C ASP A 38 -26.62 5.72 -1.93
N THR A 39 -25.96 4.64 -2.29
CA THR A 39 -25.53 4.36 -3.66
C THR A 39 -26.71 3.99 -4.57
N THR A 40 -27.90 3.72 -4.01
CA THR A 40 -29.12 3.39 -4.75
C THR A 40 -29.90 4.65 -5.15
N THR A 41 -29.92 5.66 -4.28
CA THR A 41 -30.67 6.92 -4.52
C THR A 41 -29.75 8.08 -4.89
N GLY A 42 -28.49 8.03 -4.52
CA GLY A 42 -27.53 9.13 -4.65
C GLY A 42 -27.63 10.18 -3.54
N ASP A 43 -28.52 10.01 -2.56
CA ASP A 43 -28.74 10.96 -1.49
C ASP A 43 -27.70 10.84 -0.38
N TYR A 44 -27.42 11.95 0.30
CA TYR A 44 -26.60 11.94 1.49
C TYR A 44 -27.33 11.33 2.69
N LEU A 45 -26.62 10.54 3.48
CA LEU A 45 -27.08 10.14 4.80
C LEU A 45 -27.14 11.40 5.72
N PRO A 46 -27.78 11.29 6.91
CA PRO A 46 -27.76 12.36 7.90
C PRO A 46 -26.35 12.93 8.12
N GLU A 47 -26.26 14.21 8.46
CA GLU A 47 -25.00 14.98 8.39
C GLU A 47 -23.85 14.43 9.24
N GLN A 48 -24.15 13.66 10.27
CA GLN A 48 -23.14 13.03 11.14
C GLN A 48 -22.43 11.85 10.48
N TYR A 49 -23.00 11.20 9.44
CA TYR A 49 -22.39 10.03 8.83
C TYR A 49 -21.31 10.40 7.83
N GLY A 50 -20.07 10.04 8.16
CA GLY A 50 -18.92 10.34 7.34
C GLY A 50 -17.60 10.14 8.08
N ARG A 51 -16.52 10.55 7.40
CA ARG A 51 -15.15 10.45 7.92
C ARG A 51 -14.42 11.78 7.73
N CYS A 52 -13.73 12.24 8.78
CA CYS A 52 -12.83 13.37 8.70
C CYS A 52 -11.45 12.95 8.22
N ASP A 53 -10.91 13.64 7.20
CA ASP A 53 -9.56 13.35 6.66
C ASP A 53 -8.42 13.74 7.63
N ARG A 54 -8.74 14.33 8.76
CA ARG A 54 -7.76 14.69 9.80
C ARG A 54 -7.58 13.53 10.79
N GLU A 55 -7.16 12.38 10.30
CA GLU A 55 -7.07 11.14 11.08
C GLU A 55 -6.27 11.28 12.38
N SER A 56 -5.13 11.98 12.35
CA SER A 56 -4.26 12.17 13.53
C SER A 56 -4.73 13.25 14.51
N LYS A 57 -5.67 14.15 14.11
CA LYS A 57 -6.07 15.32 14.92
C LYS A 57 -7.54 15.36 15.30
N CYS A 58 -8.41 14.64 14.57
CA CYS A 58 -9.84 14.62 14.80
C CYS A 58 -10.37 13.20 14.91
N SER A 59 -9.95 12.31 14.03
CA SER A 59 -10.32 10.87 13.97
C SER A 59 -11.83 10.60 13.90
N TYR A 60 -12.65 11.62 13.63
CA TYR A 60 -14.10 11.42 13.57
C TYR A 60 -14.49 10.55 12.41
N HIS A 61 -15.12 9.43 12.72
CA HIS A 61 -15.66 8.49 11.74
C HIS A 61 -16.93 7.83 12.29
N LEU A 62 -18.09 8.23 11.78
CA LEU A 62 -19.35 7.56 12.08
C LEU A 62 -19.79 6.75 10.85
N ASN A 63 -19.74 5.43 11.01
CA ASN A 63 -20.06 4.49 9.96
C ASN A 63 -21.48 3.92 10.16
N PRO A 64 -22.40 4.05 9.17
CA PRO A 64 -23.81 3.63 9.29
C PRO A 64 -24.01 2.12 9.49
N TYR A 65 -22.99 1.30 9.24
CA TYR A 65 -23.05 -0.13 9.49
C TYR A 65 -22.64 -0.51 10.91
N LEU A 66 -21.85 0.33 11.58
CA LEU A 66 -21.34 0.03 12.91
C LEU A 66 -22.26 0.54 14.03
N ASP A 67 -23.00 1.63 13.79
CA ASP A 67 -23.93 2.19 14.77
C ASP A 67 -25.35 1.64 14.67
N GLY A 68 -25.62 0.75 13.71
CA GLY A 68 -26.90 0.11 13.50
C GLY A 68 -27.88 0.86 12.59
N TYR A 69 -27.54 2.04 12.07
CA TYR A 69 -28.38 2.83 11.17
C TYR A 69 -28.81 2.02 9.93
N ALA A 70 -27.84 1.38 9.27
CA ALA A 70 -28.12 0.56 8.09
C ALA A 70 -29.12 -0.58 8.37
N LYS A 71 -29.00 -1.20 9.54
CA LYS A 71 -29.91 -2.27 9.99
C LYS A 71 -31.30 -1.71 10.26
N MET A 72 -31.42 -0.58 10.93
CA MET A 72 -32.69 0.08 11.25
C MET A 72 -33.48 0.45 9.99
N ILE A 73 -32.81 1.05 8.99
CA ILE A 73 -33.44 1.42 7.72
C ILE A 73 -33.91 0.16 6.98
N TRP A 74 -33.09 -0.88 6.93
CA TRP A 74 -33.45 -2.15 6.31
C TRP A 74 -34.69 -2.78 6.98
N GLU A 75 -34.78 -2.78 8.32
CA GLU A 75 -35.93 -3.29 9.06
C GLU A 75 -37.19 -2.45 8.82
N GLN A 76 -37.08 -1.13 8.67
CA GLN A 76 -38.19 -0.26 8.33
C GLN A 76 -38.75 -0.55 6.92
N GLU A 77 -37.84 -0.71 5.94
CA GLU A 77 -38.22 -1.03 4.57
C GLU A 77 -38.95 -2.40 4.48
N GLN A 78 -38.49 -3.39 5.25
CA GLN A 78 -39.16 -4.68 5.32
C GLN A 78 -40.58 -4.61 5.92
N LYS A 79 -40.81 -3.70 6.87
CA LYS A 79 -42.15 -3.48 7.47
C LYS A 79 -43.11 -2.78 6.52
N VAL A 80 -42.60 -1.86 5.68
CA VAL A 80 -43.42 -1.07 4.73
C VAL A 80 -43.81 -1.91 3.50
N THR A 81 -42.93 -2.81 3.06
CA THR A 81 -43.17 -3.63 1.86
C THR A 81 -44.13 -4.82 2.08
N GLY A 82 -44.62 -5.08 3.31
CA GLY A 82 -45.65 -6.05 3.59
C GLY A 82 -45.36 -7.49 3.14
N VAL A 83 -44.13 -7.81 2.82
CA VAL A 83 -43.73 -9.16 2.38
C VAL A 83 -43.60 -10.06 3.61
N THR A 84 -44.71 -10.71 3.97
CA THR A 84 -44.68 -11.92 4.79
C THR A 84 -43.66 -12.89 4.20
N LYS A 85 -42.80 -13.42 5.06
CA LYS A 85 -41.84 -14.47 4.70
C LYS A 85 -42.57 -15.62 4.00
N VAL A 86 -42.58 -15.62 2.68
CA VAL A 86 -42.81 -16.83 1.93
C VAL A 86 -41.57 -17.70 2.18
N THR A 87 -41.77 -18.74 2.96
CA THR A 87 -40.78 -19.83 3.11
C THR A 87 -40.71 -20.53 1.77
N VAL A 88 -39.87 -20.02 0.89
CA VAL A 88 -39.46 -20.74 -0.32
C VAL A 88 -38.71 -21.98 0.15
N PRO A 89 -39.10 -23.20 -0.24
CA PRO A 89 -38.32 -24.39 0.09
C PRO A 89 -36.91 -24.17 -0.39
N LYS A 90 -35.94 -24.41 0.47
CA LYS A 90 -34.53 -24.36 0.11
C LYS A 90 -34.27 -25.39 -0.99
N GLN A 91 -34.45 -25.01 -2.25
CA GLN A 91 -33.83 -25.75 -3.33
C GLN A 91 -32.32 -25.72 -3.04
N LYS A 92 -31.77 -26.92 -2.82
CA LYS A 92 -30.32 -27.11 -2.80
C LYS A 92 -29.83 -26.81 -4.21
N TYR A 93 -29.60 -25.51 -4.47
CA TYR A 93 -28.77 -25.17 -5.59
C TYR A 93 -27.39 -25.72 -5.27
N PHE A 94 -27.05 -26.84 -5.87
CA PHE A 94 -25.65 -27.18 -6.07
C PHE A 94 -25.06 -25.99 -6.84
N ARG A 95 -24.46 -25.06 -6.10
CA ARG A 95 -23.63 -24.02 -6.66
C ARG A 95 -22.47 -24.76 -7.30
N THR A 96 -22.58 -25.07 -8.59
CA THR A 96 -21.40 -25.34 -9.40
C THR A 96 -20.54 -24.11 -9.22
N GLN A 97 -19.47 -24.26 -8.44
CA GLN A 97 -18.45 -23.20 -8.34
C GLN A 97 -18.10 -22.86 -9.78
N PRO A 98 -18.20 -21.58 -10.19
CA PRO A 98 -17.71 -21.22 -11.50
C PRO A 98 -16.29 -21.78 -11.57
N LYS A 99 -16.00 -22.57 -12.61
CA LYS A 99 -14.62 -23.03 -12.86
C LYS A 99 -13.72 -21.83 -12.68
N PRO A 100 -12.65 -21.91 -11.87
CA PRO A 100 -11.71 -20.83 -11.72
C PRO A 100 -11.32 -20.38 -13.13
N GLN A 101 -11.74 -19.21 -13.54
CA GLN A 101 -11.22 -18.63 -14.77
C GLN A 101 -9.71 -18.54 -14.54
N PRO A 102 -8.90 -18.96 -15.48
CA PRO A 102 -7.45 -18.82 -15.37
C PRO A 102 -7.18 -17.35 -15.05
N GLN A 103 -6.70 -17.08 -13.84
CA GLN A 103 -6.30 -15.72 -13.50
C GLN A 103 -5.14 -15.38 -14.45
N PRO A 104 -5.17 -14.21 -15.10
CA PRO A 104 -4.06 -13.81 -15.95
C PRO A 104 -2.78 -13.88 -15.14
N GLU A 105 -1.72 -14.40 -15.75
CA GLU A 105 -0.43 -14.50 -15.09
C GLU A 105 0.01 -13.11 -14.59
N PRO A 106 0.51 -13.01 -13.36
CA PRO A 106 0.93 -11.73 -12.80
C PRO A 106 2.11 -11.17 -13.59
N VAL A 107 1.98 -9.93 -14.04
CA VAL A 107 3.08 -9.21 -14.69
C VAL A 107 3.92 -8.51 -13.61
N PHE A 108 5.21 -8.74 -13.64
CA PHE A 108 6.16 -8.16 -12.67
C PHE A 108 6.83 -6.91 -13.24
N PHE A 109 7.40 -6.10 -12.36
CA PHE A 109 8.24 -4.99 -12.78
C PHE A 109 9.48 -5.53 -13.53
N HIS A 110 9.83 -4.90 -14.65
CA HIS A 110 10.88 -5.37 -15.54
C HIS A 110 12.25 -5.36 -14.87
N PHE A 111 12.90 -6.52 -14.81
CA PHE A 111 14.15 -6.73 -14.07
C PHE A 111 15.29 -5.84 -14.58
N GLU A 112 15.51 -5.77 -15.89
CA GLU A 112 16.62 -4.98 -16.44
C GLU A 112 16.44 -3.47 -16.18
N THR A 113 15.19 -2.99 -16.18
CA THR A 113 14.88 -1.60 -15.80
C THR A 113 15.21 -1.33 -14.32
N PHE A 114 14.90 -2.26 -13.43
CA PHE A 114 15.29 -2.16 -12.02
C PHE A 114 16.81 -2.23 -11.84
N LYS A 115 17.47 -3.18 -12.50
CA LYS A 115 18.92 -3.39 -12.43
C LYS A 115 19.71 -2.13 -12.79
N GLN A 116 19.18 -1.29 -13.68
CA GLN A 116 19.80 0.01 -14.02
C GLN A 116 19.86 0.98 -12.84
N THR A 117 19.07 0.77 -11.78
CA THR A 117 19.13 1.60 -10.57
C THR A 117 20.25 1.17 -9.62
N LEU A 118 20.74 -0.07 -9.73
CA LEU A 118 21.70 -0.69 -8.81
C LEU A 118 23.17 -0.39 -9.14
N GLN A 119 23.45 0.77 -9.69
CA GLN A 119 24.82 1.15 -10.09
C GLN A 119 25.51 1.94 -8.99
N PRO A 120 26.58 1.40 -8.37
CA PRO A 120 27.29 2.05 -7.25
C PRO A 120 27.83 3.45 -7.59
N GLU A 121 28.20 3.71 -8.84
CA GLU A 121 28.71 4.99 -9.32
C GLU A 121 27.70 6.14 -9.14
N ARG A 122 26.44 5.80 -8.91
CA ARG A 122 25.37 6.78 -8.69
C ARG A 122 25.08 7.06 -7.22
N TYR A 123 25.69 6.34 -6.30
CA TYR A 123 25.46 6.50 -4.87
C TYR A 123 25.93 7.85 -4.33
N GLU A 124 26.92 8.49 -4.97
CA GLU A 124 27.36 9.85 -4.66
C GLU A 124 26.24 10.90 -4.81
N LYS A 125 25.29 10.66 -5.75
CA LYS A 125 24.15 11.54 -6.00
C LYS A 125 22.90 11.17 -5.18
N ASN A 126 22.96 10.07 -4.44
CA ASN A 126 21.82 9.56 -3.66
C ASN A 126 21.90 10.09 -2.24
N THR A 127 21.16 11.15 -1.94
CA THR A 127 21.17 11.79 -0.62
C THR A 127 20.86 10.81 0.52
N PHE A 128 19.98 9.83 0.33
CA PHE A 128 19.69 8.83 1.36
C PHE A 128 20.92 7.97 1.66
N ILE A 129 21.60 7.46 0.62
CA ILE A 129 22.83 6.68 0.80
C ILE A 129 23.94 7.54 1.39
N GLN A 130 24.09 8.78 0.95
CA GLN A 130 25.05 9.73 1.55
C GLN A 130 24.73 10.02 3.03
N ASN A 131 23.45 10.08 3.39
CA ASN A 131 23.05 10.21 4.79
C ASN A 131 23.49 9.00 5.61
N LEU A 132 23.31 7.77 5.09
CA LEU A 132 23.76 6.55 5.78
C LEU A 132 25.27 6.53 6.02
N PHE A 133 26.06 6.99 5.06
CA PHE A 133 27.51 6.99 5.18
C PHE A 133 28.06 8.11 6.07
N TYR A 134 27.48 9.33 6.02
CA TYR A 134 28.20 10.51 6.51
C TYR A 134 27.38 11.44 7.41
N ARG A 135 26.04 11.35 7.46
CA ARG A 135 25.21 12.38 8.11
C ARG A 135 24.34 11.88 9.27
N VAL A 136 24.37 10.61 9.59
CA VAL A 136 23.68 10.09 10.79
C VAL A 136 24.52 10.39 12.03
N GLN A 137 23.87 10.69 13.15
CA GLN A 137 24.54 10.96 14.41
C GLN A 137 25.33 9.77 14.94
N PHE A 138 24.84 8.57 14.68
CA PHE A 138 25.54 7.32 15.00
C PHE A 138 26.30 6.86 13.76
N PRO A 139 27.63 6.86 13.78
CA PRO A 139 28.42 6.43 12.65
C PRO A 139 28.28 4.92 12.44
N PHE A 140 27.86 4.54 11.24
CA PHE A 140 27.90 3.15 10.81
C PHE A 140 29.20 2.90 10.03
N GLU A 141 29.72 1.69 10.15
CA GLU A 141 30.87 1.28 9.35
C GLU A 141 30.47 1.19 7.86
N VAL A 142 31.39 1.65 6.99
CA VAL A 142 31.15 1.69 5.52
C VAL A 142 30.76 0.31 4.98
N ASP A 143 31.39 -0.74 5.49
CA ASP A 143 31.11 -2.12 5.08
C ASP A 143 29.71 -2.56 5.49
N GLU A 144 29.24 -2.16 6.67
CA GLU A 144 27.88 -2.47 7.15
C GLU A 144 26.82 -1.78 6.28
N VAL A 145 27.02 -0.49 6.00
CA VAL A 145 26.12 0.27 5.10
C VAL A 145 26.10 -0.37 3.72
N THR A 146 27.26 -0.76 3.20
CA THR A 146 27.36 -1.43 1.89
C THR A 146 26.61 -2.76 1.88
N LYS A 147 26.78 -3.58 2.91
CA LYS A 147 26.05 -4.85 3.06
C LYS A 147 24.54 -4.63 3.14
N VAL A 148 24.07 -3.62 3.86
CA VAL A 148 22.63 -3.30 3.97
C VAL A 148 22.06 -2.79 2.65
N ILE A 149 22.80 -1.97 1.90
CA ILE A 149 22.43 -1.55 0.54
C ILE A 149 22.24 -2.78 -0.36
N GLN A 150 23.17 -3.72 -0.32
CA GLN A 150 23.11 -4.96 -1.10
C GLN A 150 21.98 -5.86 -0.63
N LEU A 151 21.80 -6.03 0.68
CA LEU A 151 20.75 -6.86 1.28
C LEU A 151 19.36 -6.46 0.80
N TYR A 152 19.06 -5.16 0.85
CA TYR A 152 17.76 -4.61 0.42
C TYR A 152 17.72 -4.21 -1.05
N ARG A 153 18.81 -4.38 -1.79
CA ARG A 153 18.93 -4.00 -3.20
C ARG A 153 18.54 -2.53 -3.42
N LEU A 154 19.05 -1.64 -2.57
CA LEU A 154 18.83 -0.21 -2.70
C LEU A 154 19.53 0.32 -3.94
N GLY A 155 18.90 1.26 -4.64
CA GLY A 155 19.45 1.84 -5.85
C GLY A 155 19.15 3.32 -5.97
N THR A 156 19.55 3.90 -7.11
CA THR A 156 19.43 5.34 -7.38
C THR A 156 18.73 5.58 -8.71
N VAL A 157 17.77 6.49 -8.72
CA VAL A 157 17.16 6.99 -9.96
C VAL A 157 18.19 7.79 -10.74
N ALA A 158 18.49 7.33 -11.97
CA ALA A 158 19.58 7.90 -12.75
C ALA A 158 19.28 9.31 -13.28
N ASN A 159 18.09 9.51 -13.84
CA ASN A 159 17.74 10.67 -14.64
C ASN A 159 16.30 11.13 -14.33
N GLY A 160 15.97 12.35 -14.80
CA GLY A 160 14.63 12.90 -14.67
C GLY A 160 14.44 13.71 -13.39
N TYR A 161 13.18 14.06 -13.11
CA TYR A 161 12.83 14.96 -11.99
C TYR A 161 13.06 14.35 -10.59
N ARG A 162 13.35 13.04 -10.52
CA ARG A 162 13.74 12.32 -9.29
C ARG A 162 15.18 11.81 -9.36
N ALA A 163 16.02 12.37 -10.22
CA ALA A 163 17.43 12.00 -10.27
C ALA A 163 18.08 12.13 -8.89
N GLY A 164 18.84 11.11 -8.47
CA GLY A 164 19.45 11.02 -7.14
C GLY A 164 18.53 10.48 -6.04
N ALA A 165 17.23 10.27 -6.30
CA ALA A 165 16.35 9.67 -5.32
C ALA A 165 16.66 8.18 -5.11
N ASN A 166 16.46 7.71 -3.87
CA ASN A 166 16.64 6.30 -3.51
C ASN A 166 15.49 5.42 -4.00
N THR A 167 15.80 4.22 -4.47
CA THR A 167 14.82 3.20 -4.82
C THR A 167 14.72 2.13 -3.73
N PHE A 168 13.48 1.79 -3.36
CA PHE A 168 13.12 0.74 -2.42
C PHE A 168 12.31 -0.33 -3.17
N PRO A 169 12.93 -1.44 -3.58
CA PRO A 169 12.22 -2.49 -4.32
C PRO A 169 11.38 -3.35 -3.39
N PHE A 170 10.15 -3.62 -3.80
CA PHE A 170 9.26 -4.60 -3.19
C PHE A 170 9.40 -5.90 -3.97
N ILE A 171 10.16 -6.83 -3.41
CA ILE A 171 10.50 -8.11 -4.02
C ILE A 171 9.84 -9.20 -3.20
N ASP A 172 9.00 -10.02 -3.82
CA ASP A 172 8.32 -11.12 -3.13
C ASP A 172 9.28 -12.27 -2.76
N ILE A 173 8.79 -13.22 -1.98
CA ILE A 173 9.57 -14.37 -1.51
C ILE A 173 10.11 -15.23 -2.66
N LYS A 174 9.50 -15.16 -3.86
CA LYS A 174 9.94 -15.87 -5.06
C LYS A 174 10.99 -15.10 -5.86
N GLY A 175 11.33 -13.89 -5.44
CA GLY A 175 12.30 -13.01 -6.10
C GLY A 175 11.71 -12.11 -7.20
N ASN A 176 10.39 -12.09 -7.39
CA ASN A 176 9.76 -11.24 -8.38
C ASN A 176 9.64 -9.80 -7.86
N ILE A 177 9.95 -8.83 -8.69
CA ILE A 177 9.83 -7.41 -8.34
C ILE A 177 8.39 -6.97 -8.53
N ARG A 178 7.68 -6.74 -7.43
CA ARG A 178 6.28 -6.35 -7.43
C ARG A 178 6.12 -4.85 -7.67
N ALA A 179 7.00 -4.04 -7.12
CA ALA A 179 7.05 -2.59 -7.33
C ALA A 179 8.42 -2.03 -6.93
N VAL A 180 8.72 -0.82 -7.38
CA VAL A 180 9.89 -0.06 -6.93
C VAL A 180 9.42 1.32 -6.48
N GLN A 181 9.40 1.54 -5.15
CA GLN A 181 9.09 2.84 -4.57
C GLN A 181 10.32 3.74 -4.67
N VAL A 182 10.10 5.00 -5.01
CA VAL A 182 11.14 6.02 -5.12
C VAL A 182 10.89 7.07 -4.05
N LYS A 183 11.89 7.33 -3.22
CA LYS A 183 11.84 8.39 -2.21
C LYS A 183 13.05 9.31 -2.32
N GLN A 184 12.78 10.61 -2.34
CA GLN A 184 13.78 11.64 -2.27
C GLN A 184 13.90 12.14 -0.84
N PHE A 185 15.14 12.36 -0.40
CA PHE A 185 15.45 12.81 0.95
C PHE A 185 16.28 14.11 0.91
N ASP A 186 16.15 14.91 1.96
CA ASP A 186 17.06 16.00 2.25
C ASP A 186 18.26 15.52 3.09
N GLU A 187 19.17 16.43 3.42
CA GLU A 187 20.36 16.14 4.23
C GLU A 187 20.04 15.86 5.69
N GLN A 188 18.86 16.25 6.17
CA GLN A 188 18.31 15.95 7.48
C GLN A 188 17.53 14.62 7.50
N ASN A 189 17.60 13.89 6.38
CA ASN A 189 16.95 12.59 6.21
C ASN A 189 15.41 12.61 6.26
N HIS A 190 14.80 13.77 5.96
CA HIS A 190 13.35 13.87 5.78
C HIS A 190 12.98 13.49 4.34
N THR A 191 11.83 12.86 4.19
CA THR A 191 11.29 12.53 2.87
C THR A 191 10.71 13.80 2.23
N THR A 192 11.30 14.25 1.12
CA THR A 192 10.85 15.42 0.35
C THR A 192 9.99 15.07 -0.85
N GLY A 193 9.96 13.80 -1.26
CA GLY A 193 9.11 13.32 -2.33
C GLY A 193 9.00 11.82 -2.39
N THR A 194 7.85 11.32 -2.84
CA THR A 194 7.55 9.90 -3.01
C THR A 194 6.88 9.67 -4.35
N ASP A 195 7.35 8.69 -5.08
CA ASP A 195 6.80 8.23 -6.36
C ASP A 195 7.01 6.70 -6.49
N PHE A 196 6.56 6.15 -7.62
CA PHE A 196 6.94 4.80 -8.05
C PHE A 196 7.72 4.87 -9.35
N LEU A 197 8.70 4.00 -9.52
CA LEU A 197 9.59 4.03 -10.69
C LEU A 197 8.81 3.84 -12.00
N HIS A 198 7.80 2.96 -12.02
CA HIS A 198 6.92 2.80 -13.17
C HIS A 198 6.19 4.10 -13.55
N SER A 199 5.71 4.86 -12.55
CA SER A 199 5.02 6.14 -12.80
C SER A 199 5.97 7.23 -13.29
N ILE A 200 7.23 7.21 -12.85
CA ILE A 200 8.27 8.11 -13.34
C ILE A 200 8.56 7.85 -14.82
N ILE A 201 8.69 6.56 -15.19
CA ILE A 201 8.93 6.14 -16.58
C ILE A 201 7.74 6.49 -17.45
N GLU A 202 6.51 6.20 -17.02
CA GLU A 202 5.27 6.52 -17.71
C GLU A 202 5.18 8.02 -18.00
N LYS A 203 5.36 8.86 -16.98
CA LYS A 203 5.36 10.33 -17.12
C LYS A 203 6.44 10.83 -18.08
N HIS A 204 7.63 10.20 -18.05
CA HIS A 204 8.71 10.56 -18.97
C HIS A 204 8.34 10.26 -20.41
N HIS A 205 7.80 9.09 -20.71
CA HIS A 205 7.36 8.71 -22.05
C HIS A 205 6.24 9.61 -22.55
N THR A 206 5.20 9.86 -21.73
CA THR A 206 4.08 10.74 -22.07
C THR A 206 4.54 12.15 -22.40
N ARG A 207 5.42 12.74 -21.58
CA ARG A 207 5.93 14.11 -21.82
C ARG A 207 6.76 14.25 -23.10
N ASN A 208 7.40 13.18 -23.53
CA ASN A 208 8.23 13.15 -24.72
C ASN A 208 7.52 12.57 -25.96
N ASN A 209 6.21 12.35 -25.87
CA ASN A 209 5.40 11.70 -26.92
C ASN A 209 6.02 10.37 -27.42
N LYS A 210 6.62 9.59 -26.51
CA LYS A 210 7.19 8.29 -26.81
C LYS A 210 6.21 7.18 -26.46
N PRO A 211 6.14 6.08 -27.23
CA PRO A 211 5.32 4.94 -26.86
C PRO A 211 5.81 4.36 -25.53
N LEU A 212 4.87 3.85 -24.71
CA LEU A 212 5.23 3.13 -23.49
C LEU A 212 5.91 1.81 -23.84
N PRO A 213 6.88 1.35 -23.04
CA PRO A 213 7.40 0.00 -23.17
C PRO A 213 6.29 -1.03 -22.95
N GLU A 214 6.29 -2.10 -23.75
CA GLU A 214 5.27 -3.17 -23.71
C GLU A 214 5.08 -3.74 -22.28
N TRP A 215 6.18 -4.02 -21.59
CA TRP A 215 6.11 -4.50 -20.22
C TRP A 215 5.40 -3.52 -19.27
N LEU A 216 5.54 -2.21 -19.49
CA LEU A 216 4.94 -1.19 -18.64
C LEU A 216 3.43 -1.08 -18.89
N GLU A 217 3.00 -1.22 -20.13
CA GLU A 217 1.58 -1.27 -20.49
C GLU A 217 0.90 -2.49 -19.84
N ALA A 218 1.53 -3.66 -19.93
CA ALA A 218 1.04 -4.88 -19.30
C ALA A 218 1.01 -4.76 -17.76
N TYR A 219 2.09 -4.22 -17.17
CA TYR A 219 2.19 -3.99 -15.73
C TYR A 219 1.14 -2.99 -15.22
N ALA A 220 0.82 -1.94 -16.02
CA ALA A 220 -0.17 -0.92 -15.67
C ALA A 220 -1.61 -1.44 -15.62
N LYS A 221 -1.91 -2.51 -16.36
CA LYS A 221 -3.25 -3.11 -16.40
C LYS A 221 -3.62 -3.93 -15.15
N GLN A 222 -2.67 -4.17 -14.26
CA GLN A 222 -2.92 -4.96 -13.04
C GLN A 222 -3.58 -4.11 -11.94
N ASP A 223 -4.58 -4.67 -11.23
CA ASP A 223 -5.30 -4.00 -10.15
C ASP A 223 -4.44 -3.81 -8.90
N LYS A 224 -3.61 -4.80 -8.56
CA LYS A 224 -2.74 -4.77 -7.37
C LYS A 224 -1.29 -5.04 -7.77
N ARG A 225 -0.47 -4.00 -7.69
CA ARG A 225 0.96 -4.08 -8.03
C ARG A 225 1.81 -4.46 -6.82
N ILE A 226 1.54 -3.89 -5.64
CA ILE A 226 2.27 -4.15 -4.41
C ILE A 226 1.46 -5.13 -3.57
N SER A 227 1.88 -6.38 -3.57
CA SER A 227 1.25 -7.47 -2.81
C SER A 227 2.26 -8.19 -1.91
N CYS A 228 3.40 -7.55 -1.62
CA CYS A 228 4.45 -8.05 -0.75
C CYS A 228 5.03 -6.94 0.11
N LEU A 229 5.82 -7.31 1.12
CA LEU A 229 6.51 -6.38 1.97
C LEU A 229 7.88 -5.98 1.39
N PHE A 230 8.35 -4.78 1.75
CA PHE A 230 9.76 -4.45 1.53
C PHE A 230 10.62 -5.39 2.39
N GLY A 231 11.64 -5.98 1.77
CA GLY A 231 12.50 -6.98 2.43
C GLY A 231 11.95 -8.41 2.42
N GLU A 232 10.73 -8.68 1.89
CA GLU A 232 10.11 -10.02 1.92
C GLU A 232 10.98 -11.10 1.28
N HIS A 233 11.76 -10.80 0.26
CA HIS A 233 12.70 -11.72 -0.38
C HIS A 233 13.75 -12.29 0.59
N LEU A 234 14.00 -11.62 1.71
CA LEU A 234 14.94 -12.09 2.74
C LEU A 234 14.42 -13.34 3.45
N LEU A 235 13.09 -13.50 3.54
CA LEU A 235 12.47 -14.67 4.19
C LEU A 235 12.83 -15.99 3.50
N SER A 236 13.15 -15.97 2.21
CA SER A 236 13.60 -17.17 1.48
C SER A 236 14.95 -17.68 1.97
N LYS A 237 15.83 -16.79 2.41
CA LYS A 237 17.18 -17.11 2.91
C LYS A 237 17.22 -17.27 4.43
N TYR A 238 16.47 -16.46 5.15
CA TYR A 238 16.52 -16.34 6.60
C TYR A 238 15.20 -16.78 7.25
N HIS A 239 14.66 -17.90 6.79
CA HIS A 239 13.32 -18.39 7.13
C HIS A 239 13.08 -18.69 8.64
N SER A 240 14.13 -18.84 9.43
CA SER A 240 14.05 -19.12 10.87
C SER A 240 14.23 -17.88 11.74
N ASN A 241 14.57 -16.73 11.15
CA ASN A 241 14.82 -15.51 11.90
C ASN A 241 13.51 -14.83 12.34
N PRO A 242 13.48 -14.22 13.51
CA PRO A 242 12.33 -13.41 13.92
C PRO A 242 12.17 -12.17 13.03
N VAL A 243 10.94 -11.75 12.84
CA VAL A 243 10.58 -10.64 11.95
C VAL A 243 10.17 -9.41 12.74
N ALA A 244 10.79 -8.27 12.42
CA ALA A 244 10.34 -6.95 12.83
C ALA A 244 9.60 -6.28 11.67
N LEU A 245 8.32 -5.94 11.86
CA LEU A 245 7.50 -5.27 10.86
C LEU A 245 7.37 -3.78 11.19
N VAL A 246 7.71 -2.92 10.24
CA VAL A 246 7.69 -1.45 10.40
C VAL A 246 6.91 -0.74 9.30
N GLU A 247 6.54 0.52 9.55
CA GLU A 247 5.73 1.32 8.64
C GLU A 247 6.42 1.69 7.32
N ALA A 248 7.75 1.83 7.32
CA ALA A 248 8.45 2.40 6.17
C ALA A 248 9.76 1.68 5.85
N PRO A 249 10.11 1.52 4.55
CA PRO A 249 11.38 0.93 4.11
C PRO A 249 12.62 1.59 4.75
N LYS A 250 12.60 2.92 4.92
CA LYS A 250 13.68 3.64 5.62
C LYS A 250 13.91 3.08 7.02
N THR A 251 12.85 2.86 7.79
CA THR A 251 12.93 2.32 9.15
C THR A 251 13.49 0.90 9.16
N ALA A 252 13.14 0.07 8.18
CA ALA A 252 13.70 -1.28 8.06
C ALA A 252 15.22 -1.24 7.79
N VAL A 253 15.67 -0.34 6.92
CA VAL A 253 17.11 -0.14 6.63
C VAL A 253 17.88 0.28 7.89
N TYR A 254 17.38 1.29 8.63
CA TYR A 254 17.98 1.72 9.89
C TYR A 254 17.91 0.65 10.97
N GLY A 255 16.78 -0.09 11.07
CA GLY A 255 16.65 -1.20 12.01
C GLY A 255 17.76 -2.24 11.78
N THR A 256 18.01 -2.60 10.52
CA THR A 256 19.08 -3.55 10.19
C THR A 256 20.46 -3.00 10.52
N LEU A 257 20.71 -1.71 10.31
CA LEU A 257 22.00 -1.09 10.66
C LEU A 257 22.22 -1.03 12.18
N TYR A 258 21.20 -0.71 12.98
CA TYR A 258 21.31 -0.59 14.43
C TYR A 258 21.33 -1.93 15.16
N PHE A 259 20.59 -2.93 14.69
CA PHE A 259 20.43 -4.21 15.37
C PHE A 259 21.23 -5.34 14.74
N GLY A 260 21.92 -5.07 13.64
CA GLY A 260 22.75 -6.02 12.91
C GLY A 260 22.05 -6.71 11.76
N LEU A 261 22.87 -7.29 10.88
CA LEU A 261 22.44 -8.09 9.73
C LEU A 261 21.83 -9.43 10.22
N PRO A 262 20.93 -10.06 9.45
CA PRO A 262 20.29 -11.32 9.82
C PRO A 262 21.23 -12.53 9.64
N GLU A 263 22.45 -12.46 10.22
CA GLU A 263 23.51 -13.46 10.04
C GLU A 263 23.36 -14.65 10.99
N THR A 264 22.65 -14.49 12.11
CA THR A 264 22.36 -15.56 13.07
C THR A 264 20.84 -15.79 13.17
N PRO A 265 20.39 -16.98 13.60
CA PRO A 265 18.95 -17.29 13.72
C PRO A 265 18.18 -16.37 14.69
N GLU A 266 18.88 -15.72 15.62
CA GLU A 266 18.31 -14.80 16.61
C GLU A 266 18.20 -13.37 16.07
N SER A 267 18.93 -13.05 14.99
CA SER A 267 18.95 -11.70 14.41
C SER A 267 17.64 -11.39 13.70
N LEU A 268 17.19 -10.14 13.82
CA LEU A 268 15.91 -9.69 13.23
C LEU A 268 16.01 -9.53 11.71
N ILE A 269 14.97 -9.95 11.01
CA ILE A 269 14.68 -9.51 9.64
C ILE A 269 13.72 -8.33 9.72
N TRP A 270 14.13 -7.19 9.18
CA TRP A 270 13.30 -5.99 9.13
C TRP A 270 12.52 -5.91 7.83
N LEU A 271 11.19 -5.96 7.93
CA LEU A 271 10.26 -5.84 6.81
C LEU A 271 9.45 -4.56 6.95
N ALA A 272 8.99 -4.01 5.82
CA ALA A 272 8.16 -2.81 5.88
C ALA A 272 6.99 -2.84 4.90
N VAL A 273 5.89 -2.18 5.27
CA VAL A 273 4.84 -1.79 4.35
C VAL A 273 5.26 -0.56 3.53
N TYR A 274 4.55 -0.24 2.47
CA TYR A 274 4.92 0.91 1.62
C TYR A 274 4.37 2.25 2.13
N ASN A 275 3.34 2.22 2.98
CA ASN A 275 2.79 3.39 3.66
C ASN A 275 1.98 2.99 4.91
N LYS A 276 1.63 3.97 5.74
CA LYS A 276 0.89 3.77 6.99
C LYS A 276 -0.48 3.11 6.81
N SER A 277 -1.22 3.47 5.76
CA SER A 277 -2.55 2.89 5.51
C SER A 277 -2.52 1.41 5.08
N SER A 278 -1.34 0.89 4.74
CA SER A 278 -1.13 -0.53 4.46
C SER A 278 -0.70 -1.33 5.69
N PHE A 279 -0.58 -0.68 6.84
CA PHE A 279 -0.29 -1.31 8.12
C PHE A 279 -1.62 -1.54 8.85
N SER A 280 -2.35 -2.56 8.41
CA SER A 280 -3.67 -2.94 8.93
C SER A 280 -3.61 -4.40 9.38
N PHE A 281 -4.24 -4.68 10.51
CA PHE A 281 -4.39 -6.02 11.09
C PHE A 281 -5.86 -6.44 11.01
N ASP A 282 -6.44 -6.41 9.80
CA ASP A 282 -7.82 -6.84 9.56
C ASP A 282 -7.93 -8.37 9.44
#